data_f620d524c8591c028e720e219ba41dd9
#
_entry.id   f620d524c8591c028e720e219ba41dd9
#
_cell.length_a   1.000
_cell.length_b   1.000
_cell.length_c   1.000
_cell.angle_alpha   90.00
_cell.angle_beta   90.00
_cell.angle_gamma   90.00
#
_symmetry.space_group_name_H-M   'P 1'
#
loop_
_entity.id
_entity.type
_entity.pdbx_description
1 polymer ?
#
loop_
_entity_poly.entity_id
_entity_poly.type
_entity_poly.pdbx_seq_one_letter_code
_entity_poly.pdbx_strand_id
1 'polypeptide(L)'
;MKKIIVFSLLGIGALTMMQCTKFTSTGSAPAPTLPSTAFHYAINIPNGTIDNTPSHNPISDDGATLGRVLFFDKQLSINNTNACASCHHQENGFADPVAKSRGFEGELTSRNSMSIINAANENSYFWDGRTDGLEEMVLQPVRHQIEMGMEKMDVLPAKLAKTAYYPELFKKAFGTTEITSDRISLAMAQFIRSMSSYKSLADESGVARNWGFDSANVLNTAQKAGAQLFFGQAGCANCHSGTNFRGMTDNDMANIGLDMEYTDNGIGAFKNDASKNGVFRIPSLRNIALTAPYMHDGRFATLKDVVNHYNKGVNKHPNLDNRLRNSGGWGGSDDNPRRLNLTDNDVNNLVEFLKTITDKEVTTHARFSDPFAAK
;
A
#
# COMPACT_ATOMS: atom_id res chain seq x y z
N MET A 1 -28.25 69.44 -44.69
CA MET A 1 -28.23 69.47 -43.18
C MET A 1 -29.01 68.30 -42.66
N LYS A 2 -28.30 67.22 -42.34
CA LYS A 2 -28.88 65.96 -41.71
C LYS A 2 -28.44 65.95 -40.27
N LYS A 3 -29.39 65.99 -39.35
CA LYS A 3 -29.19 65.87 -37.91
C LYS A 3 -29.00 64.41 -37.59
N ILE A 4 -27.86 64.07 -36.92
CA ILE A 4 -27.57 62.75 -36.35
C ILE A 4 -28.00 62.79 -34.88
N ILE A 5 -28.95 61.92 -34.52
CA ILE A 5 -29.39 61.71 -33.14
C ILE A 5 -28.55 60.55 -32.59
N VAL A 6 -27.78 60.83 -31.52
CA VAL A 6 -27.01 59.78 -30.77
C VAL A 6 -27.88 59.30 -29.60
N PHE A 7 -28.25 58.06 -29.62
CA PHE A 7 -28.87 57.40 -28.47
C PHE A 7 -27.75 56.78 -27.55
N SER A 8 -27.64 57.32 -26.36
CA SER A 8 -26.80 56.69 -25.30
C SER A 8 -27.63 55.65 -24.57
N LEU A 9 -27.20 54.36 -24.70
CA LEU A 9 -27.70 53.27 -23.90
C LEU A 9 -26.84 53.21 -22.61
N LEU A 10 -27.45 53.55 -21.48
CA LEU A 10 -26.93 53.24 -20.14
C LEU A 10 -27.21 51.75 -19.83
N GLY A 11 -26.17 50.94 -19.90
CA GLY A 11 -26.22 49.55 -19.41
C GLY A 11 -26.02 49.51 -17.90
N ILE A 12 -27.07 49.17 -17.15
CA ILE A 12 -26.99 48.88 -15.72
C ILE A 12 -26.45 47.48 -15.60
N GLY A 13 -25.13 47.34 -15.29
CA GLY A 13 -24.50 46.09 -14.93
C GLY A 13 -24.90 45.67 -13.52
N ALA A 14 -25.76 44.67 -13.39
CA ALA A 14 -26.04 44.03 -12.12
C ALA A 14 -24.80 43.19 -11.69
N LEU A 15 -24.04 43.69 -10.71
CA LEU A 15 -22.99 42.96 -10.03
C LEU A 15 -23.67 41.89 -9.12
N THR A 16 -23.81 40.67 -9.58
CA THR A 16 -24.17 39.56 -8.69
C THR A 16 -22.98 39.22 -7.80
N MET A 17 -23.00 39.68 -6.56
CA MET A 17 -22.11 39.22 -5.51
C MET A 17 -22.41 37.74 -5.26
N MET A 18 -21.51 36.86 -5.71
CA MET A 18 -21.49 35.47 -5.34
C MET A 18 -21.09 35.40 -3.86
N GLN A 19 -22.08 35.33 -2.96
CA GLN A 19 -21.84 35.02 -1.55
C GLN A 19 -21.25 33.62 -1.47
N CYS A 20 -19.95 33.54 -1.14
CA CYS A 20 -19.34 32.30 -0.63
C CYS A 20 -20.06 31.92 0.67
N THR A 21 -21.07 31.09 0.58
CA THR A 21 -21.63 30.42 1.76
C THR A 21 -20.56 29.52 2.34
N LYS A 22 -19.95 29.94 3.45
CA LYS A 22 -19.17 29.05 4.28
C LYS A 22 -20.10 27.92 4.71
N PHE A 23 -19.87 26.72 4.17
CA PHE A 23 -20.50 25.50 4.66
C PHE A 23 -19.97 25.26 6.08
N THR A 24 -20.64 25.84 7.08
CA THR A 24 -20.49 25.43 8.48
C THR A 24 -21.32 24.15 8.65
N SER A 25 -20.72 23.00 8.36
CA SER A 25 -21.27 21.73 8.81
C SER A 25 -21.20 21.69 10.35
N THR A 26 -22.29 22.03 11.02
CA THR A 26 -22.48 21.87 12.47
C THR A 26 -22.91 20.43 12.83
N GLY A 27 -22.83 19.47 11.89
CA GLY A 27 -23.05 18.07 12.19
C GLY A 27 -21.87 17.49 12.96
N SER A 28 -22.11 16.85 14.09
CA SER A 28 -21.10 16.00 14.74
C SER A 28 -20.62 14.96 13.73
N ALA A 29 -19.29 14.71 13.70
CA ALA A 29 -18.75 13.65 12.86
C ALA A 29 -19.51 12.32 13.12
N PRO A 30 -19.82 11.52 12.08
CA PRO A 30 -20.55 10.27 12.27
C PRO A 30 -19.77 9.38 13.25
N ALA A 31 -20.51 8.74 14.18
CA ALA A 31 -19.91 7.78 15.10
C ALA A 31 -19.69 6.43 14.39
N PRO A 32 -18.61 5.70 14.71
CA PRO A 32 -18.39 4.37 14.13
C PRO A 32 -19.44 3.38 14.66
N THR A 33 -19.89 2.49 13.79
CA THR A 33 -20.71 1.35 14.14
C THR A 33 -19.81 0.15 14.45
N LEU A 34 -19.73 -0.21 15.73
CA LEU A 34 -18.91 -1.33 16.20
C LEU A 34 -19.80 -2.51 16.62
N PRO A 35 -19.34 -3.76 16.50
CA PRO A 35 -20.03 -4.91 17.05
C PRO A 35 -20.05 -4.84 18.58
N SER A 36 -21.04 -5.50 19.22
CA SER A 36 -21.16 -5.55 20.68
C SER A 36 -19.95 -6.22 21.36
N THR A 37 -19.35 -7.18 20.67
CA THR A 37 -18.08 -7.81 21.06
C THR A 37 -17.04 -7.47 20.01
N ALA A 38 -15.84 -7.06 20.42
CA ALA A 38 -14.73 -6.77 19.51
C ALA A 38 -14.45 -7.98 18.61
N PHE A 39 -14.04 -7.72 17.36
CA PHE A 39 -13.49 -8.79 16.51
C PHE A 39 -12.21 -9.33 17.11
N HIS A 40 -11.95 -10.61 16.87
CA HIS A 40 -10.67 -11.20 17.21
C HIS A 40 -9.63 -10.89 16.12
N TYR A 41 -8.55 -10.18 16.50
CA TYR A 41 -7.53 -9.69 15.59
C TYR A 41 -6.20 -10.45 15.66
N ALA A 42 -6.10 -11.47 16.52
CA ALA A 42 -4.89 -12.29 16.56
C ALA A 42 -4.57 -12.86 15.17
N ILE A 43 -3.30 -12.83 14.81
CA ILE A 43 -2.79 -13.35 13.55
C ILE A 43 -2.20 -14.74 13.76
N ASN A 44 -2.38 -15.59 12.76
CA ASN A 44 -1.72 -16.89 12.71
C ASN A 44 -0.66 -16.85 11.61
N ILE A 45 0.56 -16.52 12.00
CA ILE A 45 1.70 -16.46 11.09
C ILE A 45 2.23 -17.89 10.86
N PRO A 46 2.34 -18.35 9.61
CA PRO A 46 2.85 -19.70 9.32
C PRO A 46 4.29 -19.89 9.82
N ASN A 47 4.59 -21.10 10.30
CA ASN A 47 5.95 -21.46 10.73
C ASN A 47 6.97 -21.15 9.62
N GLY A 48 8.09 -20.55 10.03
CA GLY A 48 9.16 -20.12 9.11
C GLY A 48 8.91 -18.77 8.44
N THR A 49 7.83 -18.07 8.81
CA THR A 49 7.60 -16.68 8.42
C THR A 49 8.04 -15.76 9.55
N ILE A 50 8.68 -14.65 9.21
CA ILE A 50 9.15 -13.66 10.18
C ILE A 50 7.95 -12.93 10.78
N ASP A 51 7.95 -12.74 12.09
CA ASP A 51 7.03 -11.88 12.83
C ASP A 51 7.83 -10.74 13.48
N ASN A 52 7.63 -9.53 12.99
CA ASN A 52 8.27 -8.32 13.48
C ASN A 52 7.36 -7.53 14.45
N THR A 53 6.38 -8.20 15.04
CA THR A 53 5.53 -7.58 16.07
C THR A 53 6.37 -7.26 17.32
N PRO A 54 6.54 -6.00 17.70
CA PRO A 54 7.38 -5.65 18.85
C PRO A 54 6.68 -6.04 20.16
N SER A 55 7.47 -6.52 21.12
CA SER A 55 6.95 -6.99 22.41
C SER A 55 6.23 -5.91 23.22
N HIS A 56 6.54 -4.62 22.98
CA HIS A 56 5.91 -3.49 23.65
C HIS A 56 4.56 -3.09 23.03
N ASN A 57 4.22 -3.61 21.84
CA ASN A 57 2.96 -3.32 21.14
C ASN A 57 2.36 -4.59 20.52
N PRO A 58 2.01 -5.61 21.32
CA PRO A 58 1.34 -6.80 20.82
C PRO A 58 -0.07 -6.44 20.33
N ILE A 59 -0.61 -7.23 19.40
CA ILE A 59 -1.98 -7.03 18.92
C ILE A 59 -2.96 -7.39 20.04
N SER A 60 -3.85 -6.45 20.39
CA SER A 60 -5.02 -6.68 21.24
C SER A 60 -6.30 -6.38 20.47
N ASP A 61 -7.40 -7.04 20.81
CA ASP A 61 -8.68 -6.86 20.10
C ASP A 61 -9.20 -5.42 20.24
N ASP A 62 -9.08 -4.82 21.42
CA ASP A 62 -9.47 -3.42 21.66
C ASP A 62 -8.52 -2.43 20.99
N GLY A 63 -7.20 -2.68 21.01
CA GLY A 63 -6.22 -1.84 20.34
C GLY A 63 -6.38 -1.84 18.83
N ALA A 64 -6.56 -3.02 18.22
CA ALA A 64 -6.82 -3.15 16.81
C ALA A 64 -8.21 -2.59 16.40
N THR A 65 -9.23 -2.69 17.28
CA THR A 65 -10.54 -2.04 17.06
C THR A 65 -10.39 -0.52 17.01
N LEU A 66 -9.66 0.08 17.96
CA LEU A 66 -9.35 1.52 17.94
C LEU A 66 -8.56 1.88 16.67
N GLY A 67 -7.55 1.09 16.32
CA GLY A 67 -6.74 1.28 15.12
C GLY A 67 -7.58 1.23 13.84
N ARG A 68 -8.56 0.33 13.77
CA ARG A 68 -9.53 0.27 12.67
C ARG A 68 -10.35 1.56 12.57
N VAL A 69 -10.88 2.06 13.69
CA VAL A 69 -11.62 3.34 13.68
C VAL A 69 -10.72 4.47 13.17
N LEU A 70 -9.51 4.59 13.68
CA LEU A 70 -8.53 5.60 13.25
C LEU A 70 -8.21 5.49 11.75
N PHE A 71 -8.04 4.28 11.23
CA PHE A 71 -7.69 4.03 9.83
C PHE A 71 -8.75 4.54 8.84
N PHE A 72 -10.02 4.46 9.21
CA PHE A 72 -11.15 4.89 8.37
C PHE A 72 -11.63 6.31 8.68
N ASP A 73 -11.17 6.93 9.78
CA ASP A 73 -11.68 8.23 10.19
C ASP A 73 -10.98 9.39 9.46
N LYS A 74 -11.75 10.14 8.70
CA LYS A 74 -11.28 11.33 7.99
C LYS A 74 -10.83 12.47 8.92
N GLN A 75 -11.16 12.41 10.20
CA GLN A 75 -10.69 13.39 11.19
C GLN A 75 -9.16 13.38 11.35
N LEU A 76 -8.46 12.34 10.88
CA LEU A 76 -7.01 12.30 10.91
C LEU A 76 -6.38 13.30 9.93
N SER A 77 -7.08 13.72 8.86
CA SER A 77 -6.60 14.81 8.01
C SER A 77 -6.98 16.19 8.54
N ILE A 78 -6.21 17.20 8.18
CA ILE A 78 -6.37 18.56 8.70
C ILE A 78 -7.76 19.14 8.42
N ASN A 79 -8.31 18.87 7.25
CA ASN A 79 -9.61 19.36 6.76
C ASN A 79 -10.75 18.33 6.78
N ASN A 80 -10.54 17.14 7.37
CA ASN A 80 -11.51 16.04 7.48
C ASN A 80 -11.95 15.44 6.12
N THR A 81 -11.10 15.46 5.10
CA THR A 81 -11.43 14.91 3.78
C THR A 81 -10.85 13.52 3.54
N ASN A 82 -9.65 13.23 4.07
CA ASN A 82 -8.90 12.01 3.83
C ASN A 82 -8.71 11.18 5.11
N ALA A 83 -8.74 9.88 4.93
CA ALA A 83 -8.36 8.86 5.90
C ALA A 83 -7.31 7.93 5.26
N CYS A 84 -6.69 7.02 6.01
CA CYS A 84 -5.81 6.00 5.42
C CYS A 84 -6.56 5.16 4.37
N ALA A 85 -7.83 4.83 4.66
CA ALA A 85 -8.72 4.12 3.74
C ALA A 85 -9.05 4.89 2.45
N SER A 86 -8.75 6.18 2.35
CA SER A 86 -8.92 6.94 1.10
C SER A 86 -7.92 6.56 0.02
N CYS A 87 -6.78 5.94 0.41
CA CYS A 87 -5.71 5.48 -0.48
C CYS A 87 -5.39 3.98 -0.30
N HIS A 88 -5.97 3.34 0.71
CA HIS A 88 -5.78 1.91 1.00
C HIS A 88 -7.15 1.23 1.08
N HIS A 89 -7.70 0.87 -0.10
CA HIS A 89 -9.03 0.30 -0.26
C HIS A 89 -9.02 -1.20 0.04
N GLN A 90 -9.91 -1.66 0.93
CA GLN A 90 -9.96 -3.06 1.34
C GLN A 90 -10.13 -4.01 0.15
N GLU A 91 -11.06 -3.73 -0.75
CA GLU A 91 -11.37 -4.54 -1.94
C GLU A 91 -10.22 -4.63 -2.93
N ASN A 92 -9.31 -3.64 -2.92
CA ASN A 92 -8.10 -3.61 -3.75
C ASN A 92 -6.85 -4.10 -3.00
N GLY A 93 -7.02 -4.99 -2.02
CA GLY A 93 -5.90 -5.50 -1.24
C GLY A 93 -5.19 -4.41 -0.42
N PHE A 94 -5.92 -3.42 0.05
CA PHE A 94 -5.40 -2.25 0.76
C PHE A 94 -4.33 -1.47 -0.02
N ALA A 95 -4.49 -1.38 -1.34
CA ALA A 95 -3.78 -0.48 -2.25
C ALA A 95 -4.78 0.49 -2.89
N ASP A 96 -4.30 1.46 -3.67
CA ASP A 96 -5.14 2.38 -4.43
C ASP A 96 -5.26 1.91 -5.90
N PRO A 97 -6.47 1.82 -6.50
CA PRO A 97 -6.64 1.41 -7.90
C PRO A 97 -6.23 2.48 -8.92
N VAL A 98 -5.56 3.55 -8.50
CA VAL A 98 -5.02 4.60 -9.37
C VAL A 98 -3.51 4.72 -9.24
N ALA A 99 -2.83 5.21 -10.28
CA ALA A 99 -1.38 5.34 -10.27
C ALA A 99 -0.86 6.28 -9.16
N LYS A 100 -1.59 7.34 -8.88
CA LYS A 100 -1.27 8.36 -7.87
C LYS A 100 -2.52 8.70 -7.09
N SER A 101 -2.46 8.61 -5.78
CA SER A 101 -3.57 8.94 -4.87
C SER A 101 -3.78 10.44 -4.77
N ARG A 102 -5.01 10.87 -4.46
CA ARG A 102 -5.32 12.27 -4.19
C ARG A 102 -5.21 12.58 -2.71
N GLY A 103 -4.41 13.58 -2.39
CA GLY A 103 -4.29 14.13 -1.07
C GLY A 103 -5.48 15.02 -0.66
N PHE A 104 -5.41 15.56 0.54
CA PHE A 104 -6.51 16.29 1.20
C PHE A 104 -6.91 17.60 0.51
N GLU A 105 -6.06 18.20 -0.30
CA GLU A 105 -6.34 19.38 -1.15
C GLU A 105 -6.45 19.03 -2.64
N GLY A 106 -6.41 17.74 -2.98
CA GLY A 106 -6.57 17.23 -4.35
C GLY A 106 -5.27 17.09 -5.14
N GLU A 107 -4.12 17.46 -4.59
CA GLU A 107 -2.81 17.18 -5.18
C GLU A 107 -2.53 15.68 -5.23
N LEU A 108 -1.72 15.26 -6.20
CA LEU A 108 -1.38 13.85 -6.38
C LEU A 108 -0.12 13.48 -5.59
N THR A 109 -0.13 12.29 -4.99
CA THR A 109 1.07 11.71 -4.37
C THR A 109 2.16 11.46 -5.41
N SER A 110 3.42 11.44 -4.97
CA SER A 110 4.56 11.18 -5.86
C SER A 110 4.67 9.72 -6.30
N ARG A 111 4.16 8.78 -5.50
CA ARG A 111 4.22 7.33 -5.74
C ARG A 111 2.86 6.68 -5.63
N ASN A 112 2.75 5.48 -6.19
CA ASN A 112 1.58 4.62 -6.04
C ASN A 112 1.43 4.17 -4.58
N SER A 113 0.18 4.10 -4.08
CA SER A 113 -0.14 3.56 -2.75
C SER A 113 -0.10 2.05 -2.77
N MET A 114 0.96 1.49 -2.22
CA MET A 114 1.18 0.05 -2.16
C MET A 114 0.27 -0.64 -1.15
N SER A 115 0.06 -1.95 -1.32
CA SER A 115 -0.62 -2.79 -0.33
C SER A 115 0.08 -2.72 1.04
N ILE A 116 -0.71 -2.71 2.10
CA ILE A 116 -0.25 -2.76 3.50
C ILE A 116 -0.54 -4.12 4.17
N ILE A 117 -0.99 -5.10 3.40
CA ILE A 117 -1.22 -6.45 3.90
C ILE A 117 0.11 -7.10 4.31
N ASN A 118 0.07 -7.92 5.37
CA ASN A 118 1.23 -8.60 5.96
C ASN A 118 2.34 -7.65 6.46
N ALA A 119 1.99 -6.43 6.86
CA ALA A 119 2.96 -5.49 7.45
C ALA A 119 3.68 -6.03 8.70
N ALA A 120 3.11 -7.02 9.39
CA ALA A 120 3.78 -7.72 10.50
C ALA A 120 5.09 -8.42 10.10
N ASN A 121 5.27 -8.71 8.81
CA ASN A 121 6.46 -9.39 8.31
C ASN A 121 7.51 -8.43 7.73
N GLU A 122 7.24 -7.13 7.72
CA GLU A 122 8.12 -6.13 7.14
C GLU A 122 8.98 -5.46 8.21
N ASN A 123 10.25 -5.15 7.89
CA ASN A 123 11.16 -4.39 8.76
C ASN A 123 11.33 -2.96 8.29
N SER A 124 11.05 -2.68 7.01
CA SER A 124 11.13 -1.35 6.45
C SER A 124 9.90 -1.06 5.61
N TYR A 125 9.50 0.19 5.58
CA TYR A 125 8.25 0.64 4.98
C TYR A 125 8.47 1.69 3.90
N PHE A 126 7.42 1.95 3.11
CA PHE A 126 7.43 2.71 1.87
C PHE A 126 8.21 2.02 0.73
N TRP A 127 8.05 2.51 -0.49
CA TRP A 127 8.77 1.99 -1.66
C TRP A 127 10.30 2.06 -1.54
N ASP A 128 10.80 3.05 -0.84
CA ASP A 128 12.24 3.29 -0.66
C ASP A 128 12.80 2.74 0.66
N GLY A 129 11.98 2.08 1.48
CA GLY A 129 12.43 1.49 2.74
C GLY A 129 12.99 2.49 3.75
N ARG A 130 12.58 3.77 3.67
CA ARG A 130 13.16 4.86 4.47
C ARG A 130 12.80 4.85 5.95
N THR A 131 11.84 4.03 6.35
CA THR A 131 11.33 3.99 7.73
C THR A 131 11.36 2.57 8.24
N ASP A 132 11.97 2.38 9.40
CA ASP A 132 11.98 1.13 10.16
C ASP A 132 10.91 1.24 11.26
N GLY A 133 10.07 0.21 11.41
CA GLY A 133 9.00 0.22 12.41
C GLY A 133 7.68 0.81 11.94
N LEU A 134 6.64 0.01 12.16
CA LEU A 134 5.28 0.35 11.71
C LEU A 134 4.69 1.52 12.51
N GLU A 135 5.02 1.62 13.79
CA GLU A 135 4.56 2.68 14.67
C GLU A 135 5.01 4.07 14.21
N GLU A 136 6.21 4.19 13.69
CA GLU A 136 6.68 5.45 13.12
C GLU A 136 6.05 5.68 11.74
N MET A 137 5.97 4.64 10.93
CA MET A 137 5.47 4.71 9.56
C MET A 137 4.04 5.26 9.52
N VAL A 138 3.12 4.76 10.38
CA VAL A 138 1.69 5.11 10.31
C VAL A 138 1.40 6.59 10.54
N LEU A 139 2.30 7.34 11.19
CA LEU A 139 2.13 8.78 11.40
C LEU A 139 2.72 9.63 10.28
N GLN A 140 3.56 9.08 9.39
CA GLN A 140 4.16 9.88 8.31
C GLN A 140 3.13 10.37 7.29
N PRO A 141 2.20 9.54 6.76
CA PRO A 141 1.13 10.02 5.89
C PRO A 141 0.23 11.06 6.55
N VAL A 142 -0.02 10.92 7.87
CA VAL A 142 -0.83 11.88 8.63
C VAL A 142 -0.17 13.27 8.64
N ARG A 143 1.16 13.33 8.78
CA ARG A 143 1.95 14.58 8.77
C ARG A 143 2.20 15.12 7.37
N HIS A 144 2.09 14.29 6.34
CA HIS A 144 2.53 14.62 5.00
C HIS A 144 1.69 15.75 4.39
N GLN A 145 2.37 16.76 3.83
CA GLN A 145 1.76 18.00 3.30
C GLN A 145 0.76 17.78 2.18
N ILE A 146 0.92 16.71 1.39
CA ILE A 146 -0.01 16.36 0.32
C ILE A 146 -1.07 15.38 0.81
N GLU A 147 -0.71 14.37 1.61
CA GLU A 147 -1.61 13.25 1.91
C GLU A 147 -2.72 13.62 2.90
N MET A 148 -2.37 14.06 4.14
CA MET A 148 -3.34 14.36 5.19
C MET A 148 -3.14 15.73 5.88
N GLY A 149 -1.99 16.40 5.70
CA GLY A 149 -1.73 17.79 6.08
C GLY A 149 -1.64 18.07 7.59
N MET A 150 -1.61 17.07 8.47
CA MET A 150 -1.55 17.25 9.93
C MET A 150 -0.10 17.44 10.39
N GLU A 151 0.60 18.45 9.89
CA GLU A 151 2.01 18.68 10.18
C GLU A 151 2.31 18.81 11.69
N LYS A 152 1.41 19.45 12.43
CA LYS A 152 1.50 19.62 13.89
C LYS A 152 0.73 18.51 14.60
N MET A 153 1.43 17.47 14.99
CA MET A 153 0.83 16.27 15.59
C MET A 153 0.25 16.49 16.99
N ASP A 154 0.60 17.56 17.69
CA ASP A 154 0.01 17.96 18.97
C ASP A 154 -1.47 18.39 18.86
N VAL A 155 -1.89 18.83 17.67
CA VAL A 155 -3.28 19.21 17.39
C VAL A 155 -4.21 17.99 17.27
N LEU A 156 -3.73 16.87 16.76
CA LEU A 156 -4.56 15.70 16.48
C LEU A 156 -5.18 15.07 17.75
N PRO A 157 -4.45 14.83 18.86
CA PRO A 157 -5.02 14.32 20.09
C PRO A 157 -6.17 15.20 20.62
N ALA A 158 -5.97 16.52 20.63
CA ALA A 158 -6.98 17.48 21.09
C ALA A 158 -8.21 17.52 20.17
N LYS A 159 -8.03 17.27 18.86
CA LYS A 159 -9.12 17.16 17.88
C LYS A 159 -9.95 15.91 18.13
N LEU A 160 -9.31 14.75 18.31
CA LEU A 160 -9.98 13.48 18.55
C LEU A 160 -10.69 13.45 19.91
N ALA A 161 -10.11 14.07 20.94
CA ALA A 161 -10.71 14.13 22.28
C ALA A 161 -12.06 14.86 22.33
N LYS A 162 -12.38 15.66 21.31
CA LYS A 162 -13.70 16.34 21.20
C LYS A 162 -14.82 15.44 20.69
N THR A 163 -14.51 14.25 20.22
CA THR A 163 -15.51 13.29 19.75
C THR A 163 -16.10 12.50 20.92
N ALA A 164 -17.34 12.06 20.77
CA ALA A 164 -18.00 11.27 21.81
C ALA A 164 -17.46 9.84 21.96
N TYR A 165 -16.76 9.31 20.95
CA TYR A 165 -16.38 7.90 20.88
C TYR A 165 -14.89 7.63 21.17
N TYR A 166 -13.97 8.54 20.86
CA TYR A 166 -12.54 8.25 21.04
C TYR A 166 -12.15 8.08 22.52
N PRO A 167 -12.59 8.92 23.49
CA PRO A 167 -12.19 8.72 24.89
C PRO A 167 -12.49 7.31 25.40
N GLU A 168 -13.66 6.76 25.06
CA GLU A 168 -14.05 5.40 25.48
C GLU A 168 -13.26 4.32 24.74
N LEU A 169 -12.96 4.52 23.44
CA LEU A 169 -12.11 3.59 22.67
C LEU A 169 -10.68 3.54 23.21
N PHE A 170 -10.09 4.70 23.54
CA PHE A 170 -8.77 4.76 24.17
C PHE A 170 -8.77 4.12 25.54
N LYS A 171 -9.85 4.31 26.35
CA LYS A 171 -9.97 3.66 27.64
C LYS A 171 -10.01 2.13 27.53
N LYS A 172 -10.71 1.59 26.55
CA LYS A 172 -10.70 0.14 26.29
C LYS A 172 -9.32 -0.36 25.86
N ALA A 173 -8.68 0.33 24.92
CA ALA A 173 -7.41 -0.09 24.33
C ALA A 173 -6.23 0.06 25.30
N PHE A 174 -6.21 1.12 26.12
CA PHE A 174 -5.04 1.53 26.92
C PHE A 174 -5.34 1.77 28.42
N GLY A 175 -6.56 1.51 28.86
CA GLY A 175 -6.96 1.69 30.27
C GLY A 175 -7.17 3.15 30.69
N THR A 176 -7.08 4.12 29.79
CA THR A 176 -7.19 5.56 30.06
C THR A 176 -7.84 6.29 28.89
N THR A 177 -8.58 7.37 29.19
CA THR A 177 -9.20 8.23 28.16
C THR A 177 -8.21 9.23 27.53
N GLU A 178 -6.97 9.27 28.02
CA GLU A 178 -5.94 10.17 27.49
C GLU A 178 -5.52 9.77 26.08
N ILE A 179 -5.59 10.72 25.16
CA ILE A 179 -5.22 10.55 23.75
C ILE A 179 -3.86 11.19 23.52
N THR A 180 -2.91 10.41 23.01
CA THR A 180 -1.58 10.89 22.62
C THR A 180 -1.23 10.41 21.21
N SER A 181 -0.29 11.09 20.55
CA SER A 181 0.21 10.65 19.23
C SER A 181 0.78 9.24 19.27
N ASP A 182 1.48 8.89 20.37
CA ASP A 182 2.04 7.54 20.54
C ASP A 182 0.95 6.47 20.63
N ARG A 183 -0.12 6.70 21.40
CA ARG A 183 -1.24 5.76 21.49
C ARG A 183 -2.01 5.64 20.18
N ILE A 184 -2.15 6.74 19.41
CA ILE A 184 -2.70 6.73 18.05
C ILE A 184 -1.86 5.81 17.18
N SER A 185 -0.54 6.00 17.21
CA SER A 185 0.43 5.19 16.45
C SER A 185 0.34 3.71 16.82
N LEU A 186 0.40 3.38 18.11
CA LEU A 186 0.32 2.01 18.61
C LEU A 186 -0.95 1.31 18.15
N ALA A 187 -2.11 1.96 18.28
CA ALA A 187 -3.38 1.37 17.87
C ALA A 187 -3.47 1.14 16.35
N MET A 188 -3.06 2.13 15.55
CA MET A 188 -3.02 1.98 14.08
C MET A 188 -2.08 0.86 13.65
N ALA A 189 -0.91 0.75 14.27
CA ALA A 189 0.04 -0.33 14.00
C ALA A 189 -0.55 -1.71 14.34
N GLN A 190 -1.27 -1.87 15.46
CA GLN A 190 -1.95 -3.11 15.82
C GLN A 190 -2.97 -3.51 14.76
N PHE A 191 -3.80 -2.58 14.27
CA PHE A 191 -4.78 -2.87 13.23
C PHE A 191 -4.12 -3.28 11.92
N ILE A 192 -3.12 -2.53 11.44
CA ILE A 192 -2.43 -2.83 10.18
C ILE A 192 -1.70 -4.19 10.29
N ARG A 193 -1.02 -4.48 11.40
CA ARG A 193 -0.41 -5.79 11.64
C ARG A 193 -1.41 -6.94 11.59
N SER A 194 -2.64 -6.71 12.00
CA SER A 194 -3.68 -7.75 11.99
C SER A 194 -4.14 -8.15 10.58
N MET A 195 -3.82 -7.34 9.55
CA MET A 195 -4.14 -7.61 8.15
C MET A 195 -3.24 -8.71 7.59
N SER A 196 -3.44 -9.95 8.00
CA SER A 196 -2.64 -11.11 7.58
C SER A 196 -3.34 -11.90 6.46
N SER A 197 -2.57 -12.31 5.46
CA SER A 197 -3.03 -13.01 4.25
C SER A 197 -2.19 -14.27 4.03
N TYR A 198 -2.75 -15.44 4.42
CA TYR A 198 -2.10 -16.75 4.33
C TYR A 198 -3.06 -17.88 3.95
N LYS A 199 -4.24 -17.55 3.38
CA LYS A 199 -5.27 -18.50 2.98
C LYS A 199 -5.56 -18.48 1.48
N SER A 200 -4.53 -18.20 0.69
CA SER A 200 -4.62 -18.24 -0.76
C SER A 200 -4.51 -19.67 -1.30
N LEU A 201 -4.90 -19.87 -2.57
CA LEU A 201 -4.73 -21.15 -3.26
C LEU A 201 -3.24 -21.55 -3.33
N ALA A 202 -2.32 -20.58 -3.46
CA ALA A 202 -0.89 -20.81 -3.40
C ALA A 202 -0.43 -21.34 -2.03
N ASP A 203 -1.08 -20.92 -0.94
CA ASP A 203 -0.79 -21.44 0.41
C ASP A 203 -1.27 -22.88 0.55
N GLU A 204 -2.50 -23.16 0.11
CA GLU A 204 -3.10 -24.49 0.10
C GLU A 204 -2.26 -25.48 -0.71
N SER A 205 -1.80 -25.07 -1.89
CA SER A 205 -0.95 -25.89 -2.76
C SER A 205 0.42 -26.21 -2.17
N GLY A 206 0.92 -25.38 -1.25
CA GLY A 206 2.26 -25.51 -0.67
C GLY A 206 3.40 -25.07 -1.59
N VAL A 207 3.15 -24.47 -2.75
CA VAL A 207 4.18 -24.11 -3.76
C VAL A 207 5.28 -23.21 -3.21
N ALA A 208 4.96 -22.29 -2.31
CA ALA A 208 5.95 -21.38 -1.70
C ALA A 208 6.98 -22.10 -0.85
N ARG A 209 6.59 -23.20 -0.19
CA ARG A 209 7.47 -24.04 0.66
C ARG A 209 8.20 -25.11 -0.14
N ASN A 210 7.62 -25.56 -1.25
CA ASN A 210 8.09 -26.68 -2.04
C ASN A 210 8.66 -26.25 -3.40
N TRP A 211 9.17 -25.02 -3.50
CA TRP A 211 9.83 -24.49 -4.71
C TRP A 211 9.04 -24.71 -6.00
N GLY A 212 7.75 -24.38 -5.97
CA GLY A 212 6.86 -24.46 -7.13
C GLY A 212 6.17 -25.80 -7.31
N PHE A 213 6.42 -26.78 -6.44
CA PHE A 213 5.73 -28.05 -6.46
C PHE A 213 4.40 -27.98 -5.70
N ASP A 214 3.30 -28.25 -6.41
CA ASP A 214 1.94 -28.33 -5.85
C ASP A 214 1.76 -29.66 -5.12
N SER A 215 2.08 -29.70 -3.82
CA SER A 215 2.02 -30.91 -3.01
C SER A 215 0.60 -31.36 -2.68
N ALA A 216 -0.36 -30.45 -2.70
CA ALA A 216 -1.77 -30.73 -2.45
C ALA A 216 -2.56 -31.05 -3.72
N ASN A 217 -1.94 -30.87 -4.91
CA ASN A 217 -2.54 -31.10 -6.23
C ASN A 217 -3.84 -30.28 -6.46
N VAL A 218 -3.88 -29.03 -5.98
CA VAL A 218 -5.05 -28.14 -6.05
C VAL A 218 -4.98 -27.14 -7.22
N LEU A 219 -3.78 -26.93 -7.80
CA LEU A 219 -3.59 -26.03 -8.93
C LEU A 219 -4.02 -26.68 -10.25
N ASN A 220 -4.59 -25.89 -11.16
CA ASN A 220 -4.83 -26.34 -12.53
C ASN A 220 -3.54 -26.35 -13.37
N THR A 221 -3.62 -26.86 -14.61
CA THR A 221 -2.45 -27.03 -15.50
C THR A 221 -1.71 -25.71 -15.76
N ALA A 222 -2.41 -24.60 -16.03
CA ALA A 222 -1.80 -23.31 -16.29
C ALA A 222 -1.12 -22.74 -15.02
N GLN A 223 -1.76 -22.87 -13.89
CA GLN A 223 -1.22 -22.43 -12.58
C GLN A 223 0.03 -23.23 -12.18
N LYS A 224 0.04 -24.54 -12.39
CA LYS A 224 1.22 -25.41 -12.19
C LYS A 224 2.37 -25.00 -13.09
N ALA A 225 2.10 -24.81 -14.39
CA ALA A 225 3.12 -24.37 -15.34
C ALA A 225 3.67 -22.99 -14.95
N GLY A 226 2.80 -22.06 -14.53
CA GLY A 226 3.21 -20.74 -14.03
C GLY A 226 4.06 -20.82 -12.76
N ALA A 227 3.72 -21.68 -11.80
CA ALA A 227 4.51 -21.92 -10.60
C ALA A 227 5.91 -22.46 -10.97
N GLN A 228 6.00 -23.43 -11.85
CA GLN A 228 7.27 -23.98 -12.32
C GLN A 228 8.16 -22.92 -12.98
N LEU A 229 7.55 -22.02 -13.80
CA LEU A 229 8.27 -20.88 -14.39
C LEU A 229 8.75 -19.90 -13.32
N PHE A 230 7.89 -19.55 -12.36
CA PHE A 230 8.19 -18.58 -11.29
C PHE A 230 9.37 -19.00 -10.42
N PHE A 231 9.37 -20.27 -9.98
CA PHE A 231 10.43 -20.83 -9.15
C PHE A 231 11.64 -21.37 -9.97
N GLY A 232 11.46 -21.57 -11.28
CA GLY A 232 12.47 -22.13 -12.19
C GLY A 232 13.01 -21.10 -13.18
N GLN A 233 12.73 -21.32 -14.49
CA GLN A 233 13.36 -20.61 -15.61
C GLN A 233 13.21 -19.08 -15.54
N ALA A 234 12.05 -18.55 -15.14
CA ALA A 234 11.83 -17.11 -15.05
C ALA A 234 12.60 -16.48 -13.88
N GLY A 235 12.89 -17.26 -12.82
CA GLY A 235 13.70 -16.83 -11.70
C GLY A 235 13.05 -15.77 -10.81
N CYS A 236 11.72 -15.63 -10.81
CA CYS A 236 11.00 -14.65 -10.00
C CYS A 236 11.24 -14.88 -8.51
N ALA A 237 11.36 -16.15 -8.10
CA ALA A 237 11.63 -16.56 -6.72
C ALA A 237 13.00 -16.10 -6.21
N ASN A 238 13.94 -15.68 -7.06
CA ASN A 238 15.22 -15.12 -6.62
C ASN A 238 15.04 -13.77 -5.88
N CYS A 239 13.92 -13.10 -6.13
CA CYS A 239 13.53 -11.86 -5.47
C CYS A 239 12.25 -12.03 -4.65
N HIS A 240 11.33 -12.88 -5.08
CA HIS A 240 10.01 -13.07 -4.48
C HIS A 240 9.84 -14.49 -3.94
N SER A 241 10.50 -14.81 -2.83
CA SER A 241 10.50 -16.14 -2.23
C SER A 241 9.82 -16.20 -0.86
N GLY A 242 9.85 -17.40 -0.26
CA GLY A 242 9.28 -17.66 1.06
C GLY A 242 7.74 -17.52 1.08
N THR A 243 7.19 -17.69 2.27
CA THR A 243 5.73 -17.69 2.49
C THR A 243 5.08 -16.34 2.22
N ASN A 244 5.83 -15.25 2.19
CA ASN A 244 5.32 -13.92 1.89
C ASN A 244 5.57 -13.46 0.44
N PHE A 245 6.22 -14.30 -0.39
CA PHE A 245 6.59 -13.96 -1.78
C PHE A 245 7.27 -12.59 -1.89
N ARG A 246 8.18 -12.29 -0.98
CA ARG A 246 8.97 -11.04 -0.95
C ARG A 246 10.46 -11.35 -0.94
N GLY A 247 11.29 -10.31 -0.86
CA GLY A 247 12.74 -10.45 -0.77
C GLY A 247 13.19 -11.52 0.23
N MET A 248 14.34 -12.10 -0.03
CA MET A 248 14.91 -13.19 0.82
C MET A 248 15.35 -12.68 2.19
N THR A 249 15.64 -11.39 2.29
CA THR A 249 16.00 -10.71 3.53
C THR A 249 15.06 -9.53 3.78
N ASP A 250 15.01 -9.08 5.01
CA ASP A 250 14.11 -8.01 5.45
C ASP A 250 14.37 -6.65 4.77
N ASN A 251 15.58 -6.44 4.26
CA ASN A 251 16.01 -5.22 3.58
C ASN A 251 16.33 -5.46 2.10
N ASP A 252 15.70 -6.46 1.47
CA ASP A 252 15.98 -6.78 0.08
C ASP A 252 15.41 -5.68 -0.83
N MET A 253 16.30 -5.05 -1.58
CA MET A 253 16.03 -3.94 -2.44
C MET A 253 16.65 -4.17 -3.82
N ALA A 254 16.03 -3.63 -4.88
CA ALA A 254 16.50 -3.82 -6.24
C ALA A 254 16.23 -2.61 -7.12
N ASN A 255 17.15 -2.34 -8.05
CA ASN A 255 16.84 -1.60 -9.26
C ASN A 255 16.43 -2.62 -10.32
N ILE A 256 15.21 -2.52 -10.80
CA ILE A 256 14.63 -3.46 -11.77
C ILE A 256 14.71 -2.95 -13.22
N GLY A 257 15.47 -1.90 -13.48
CA GLY A 257 15.68 -1.38 -14.84
C GLY A 257 14.39 -0.84 -15.47
N LEU A 258 13.53 -0.16 -14.69
CA LEU A 258 12.33 0.49 -15.24
C LEU A 258 12.68 1.62 -16.19
N ASP A 259 13.71 2.39 -15.86
CA ASP A 259 14.16 3.54 -16.63
C ASP A 259 15.69 3.51 -16.82
N MET A 260 16.17 4.17 -17.87
CA MET A 260 17.62 4.43 -18.09
C MET A 260 18.09 5.56 -17.17
N GLU A 261 17.22 6.54 -16.94
CA GLU A 261 17.40 7.68 -16.04
C GLU A 261 16.15 7.79 -15.15
N TYR A 262 16.34 7.81 -13.86
CA TYR A 262 15.25 7.87 -12.90
C TYR A 262 14.96 9.32 -12.47
N THR A 263 13.71 9.73 -12.56
CA THR A 263 13.22 10.97 -11.91
C THR A 263 13.00 10.76 -10.42
N ASP A 264 12.59 9.55 -10.02
CA ASP A 264 12.52 9.12 -8.63
C ASP A 264 13.68 8.17 -8.33
N ASN A 265 14.66 8.66 -7.61
CA ASN A 265 15.87 7.91 -7.30
C ASN A 265 15.69 6.87 -6.17
N GLY A 266 14.47 6.66 -5.66
CA GLY A 266 14.21 5.68 -4.60
C GLY A 266 15.06 5.91 -3.36
N ILE A 267 15.67 4.84 -2.81
CA ILE A 267 16.51 4.93 -1.62
C ILE A 267 17.81 5.73 -1.89
N GLY A 268 18.24 5.85 -3.14
CA GLY A 268 19.42 6.65 -3.52
C GLY A 268 19.24 8.12 -3.16
N ALA A 269 18.04 8.68 -3.39
CA ALA A 269 17.72 10.05 -2.97
C ALA A 269 17.75 10.21 -1.45
N PHE A 270 17.12 9.27 -0.72
CA PHE A 270 17.04 9.32 0.73
C PHE A 270 18.42 9.19 1.40
N LYS A 271 19.30 8.33 0.86
CA LYS A 271 20.65 8.11 1.40
C LYS A 271 21.71 9.03 0.79
N ASN A 272 21.33 9.89 -0.16
CA ASN A 272 22.27 10.69 -0.95
C ASN A 272 23.41 9.85 -1.56
N ASP A 273 23.05 8.70 -2.15
CA ASP A 273 23.98 7.71 -2.69
C ASP A 273 23.57 7.35 -4.13
N ALA A 274 24.33 7.90 -5.11
CA ALA A 274 24.05 7.68 -6.53
C ALA A 274 24.15 6.20 -6.96
N SER A 275 24.92 5.37 -6.25
CA SER A 275 24.98 3.93 -6.50
C SER A 275 23.69 3.18 -6.20
N LYS A 276 22.74 3.86 -5.56
CA LYS A 276 21.41 3.35 -5.20
C LYS A 276 20.27 4.06 -5.92
N ASN A 277 20.56 4.87 -6.92
CA ASN A 277 19.51 5.50 -7.72
C ASN A 277 18.65 4.46 -8.43
N GLY A 278 17.33 4.63 -8.35
CA GLY A 278 16.34 3.72 -8.91
C GLY A 278 16.19 2.39 -8.14
N VAL A 279 16.78 2.29 -6.95
CA VAL A 279 16.63 1.13 -6.07
C VAL A 279 15.44 1.30 -5.16
N PHE A 280 14.54 0.30 -5.17
CA PHE A 280 13.32 0.26 -4.37
C PHE A 280 13.22 -1.06 -3.62
N ARG A 281 12.40 -1.10 -2.59
CA ARG A 281 12.11 -2.30 -1.83
C ARG A 281 11.40 -3.34 -2.70
N ILE A 282 11.74 -4.62 -2.54
CA ILE A 282 11.04 -5.74 -3.18
C ILE A 282 9.77 -6.01 -2.38
N PRO A 283 8.58 -5.69 -2.93
CA PRO A 283 7.33 -5.85 -2.21
C PRO A 283 6.89 -7.31 -2.15
N SER A 284 6.05 -7.64 -1.17
CA SER A 284 5.29 -8.89 -1.17
C SER A 284 4.38 -8.98 -2.40
N LEU A 285 4.22 -10.18 -2.96
CA LEU A 285 3.25 -10.45 -4.04
C LEU A 285 1.90 -10.93 -3.51
N ARG A 286 1.70 -10.93 -2.19
CA ARG A 286 0.41 -11.26 -1.61
C ARG A 286 -0.69 -10.36 -2.14
N ASN A 287 -1.77 -10.97 -2.63
CA ASN A 287 -2.91 -10.27 -3.23
C ASN A 287 -2.57 -9.43 -4.48
N ILE A 288 -1.44 -9.68 -5.12
CA ILE A 288 -0.94 -8.87 -6.25
C ILE A 288 -1.95 -8.71 -7.38
N ALA A 289 -2.84 -9.67 -7.60
CA ALA A 289 -3.87 -9.59 -8.64
C ALA A 289 -4.94 -8.50 -8.37
N LEU A 290 -5.02 -7.97 -7.15
CA LEU A 290 -5.99 -6.95 -6.74
C LEU A 290 -5.39 -5.54 -6.68
N THR A 291 -4.07 -5.40 -6.74
CA THR A 291 -3.34 -4.15 -6.40
C THR A 291 -2.84 -3.39 -7.62
N ALA A 292 -3.49 -3.57 -8.78
CA ALA A 292 -3.20 -2.74 -9.95
C ALA A 292 -3.54 -1.26 -9.68
N PRO A 293 -2.81 -0.29 -10.30
CA PRO A 293 -1.68 -0.46 -11.20
C PRO A 293 -0.35 -0.70 -10.47
N TYR A 294 0.65 -1.19 -11.18
CA TYR A 294 1.88 -1.73 -10.61
C TYR A 294 3.08 -0.81 -10.74
N MET A 295 4.14 -1.09 -9.97
CA MET A 295 5.39 -0.37 -9.76
C MET A 295 5.21 0.86 -8.86
N HIS A 296 6.34 1.44 -8.44
CA HIS A 296 6.34 2.58 -7.53
C HIS A 296 5.61 3.82 -8.09
N ASP A 297 5.47 3.92 -9.39
CA ASP A 297 4.81 5.01 -10.08
C ASP A 297 3.45 4.64 -10.73
N GLY A 298 3.04 3.37 -10.60
CA GLY A 298 1.76 2.89 -11.13
C GLY A 298 1.70 2.79 -12.65
N ARG A 299 2.84 2.62 -13.36
CA ARG A 299 2.90 2.67 -14.83
C ARG A 299 2.28 1.48 -15.55
N PHE A 300 2.23 0.31 -14.93
CA PHE A 300 1.68 -0.89 -15.56
C PHE A 300 0.27 -1.19 -15.07
N ALA A 301 -0.66 -1.27 -16.01
CA ALA A 301 -2.07 -1.51 -15.71
C ALA A 301 -2.38 -2.98 -15.41
N THR A 302 -1.59 -3.93 -15.93
CA THR A 302 -1.86 -5.36 -15.83
C THR A 302 -0.65 -6.17 -15.36
N LEU A 303 -0.90 -7.32 -14.73
CA LEU A 303 0.17 -8.29 -14.41
C LEU A 303 0.91 -8.76 -15.66
N LYS A 304 0.24 -8.81 -16.81
CA LYS A 304 0.88 -9.16 -18.09
C LYS A 304 1.93 -8.14 -18.47
N ASP A 305 1.68 -6.84 -18.25
CA ASP A 305 2.66 -5.77 -18.52
C ASP A 305 3.86 -5.92 -17.61
N VAL A 306 3.64 -6.22 -16.31
CA VAL A 306 4.71 -6.49 -15.34
C VAL A 306 5.58 -7.67 -15.78
N VAL A 307 4.97 -8.82 -16.12
CA VAL A 307 5.72 -10.00 -16.58
C VAL A 307 6.48 -9.69 -17.87
N ASN A 308 5.88 -8.95 -18.81
CA ASN A 308 6.55 -8.53 -20.03
C ASN A 308 7.71 -7.56 -19.79
N HIS A 309 7.64 -6.70 -18.77
CA HIS A 309 8.80 -5.90 -18.36
C HIS A 309 9.99 -6.82 -18.03
N TYR A 310 9.79 -7.82 -17.16
CA TYR A 310 10.87 -8.77 -16.81
C TYR A 310 11.27 -9.68 -17.99
N ASN A 311 10.36 -10.01 -18.87
CA ASN A 311 10.64 -10.84 -20.06
C ASN A 311 11.59 -10.15 -21.04
N LYS A 312 11.31 -8.89 -21.38
CA LYS A 312 12.01 -8.18 -22.48
C LYS A 312 12.22 -6.67 -22.26
N GLY A 313 11.65 -6.07 -21.23
CA GLY A 313 11.58 -4.62 -21.04
C GLY A 313 12.62 -4.07 -20.06
N VAL A 314 13.40 -4.91 -19.39
CA VAL A 314 14.42 -4.43 -18.44
C VAL A 314 15.49 -3.60 -19.15
N ASN A 315 15.69 -2.35 -18.70
CA ASN A 315 16.70 -1.44 -19.23
C ASN A 315 18.08 -1.70 -18.61
N LYS A 316 19.14 -1.41 -19.38
CA LYS A 316 20.52 -1.46 -18.89
C LYS A 316 20.82 -0.21 -18.06
N HIS A 317 20.67 -0.31 -16.75
CA HIS A 317 21.00 0.76 -15.80
C HIS A 317 22.28 0.41 -15.03
N PRO A 318 23.17 1.35 -14.69
CA PRO A 318 24.39 1.07 -13.92
C PRO A 318 24.13 0.34 -12.60
N ASN A 319 23.03 0.68 -11.93
CA ASN A 319 22.61 0.10 -10.65
C ASN A 319 21.64 -1.09 -10.83
N LEU A 320 21.45 -1.62 -12.04
CA LEU A 320 20.57 -2.78 -12.27
C LEU A 320 20.97 -3.92 -11.33
N ASP A 321 19.99 -4.53 -10.69
CA ASP A 321 20.21 -5.68 -9.81
C ASP A 321 20.90 -6.83 -10.54
N ASN A 322 21.89 -7.43 -9.91
CA ASN A 322 22.67 -8.50 -10.50
C ASN A 322 21.84 -9.73 -10.88
N ARG A 323 20.73 -10.00 -10.15
CA ARG A 323 19.79 -11.10 -10.46
C ARG A 323 19.09 -10.92 -11.81
N LEU A 324 19.06 -9.69 -12.34
CA LEU A 324 18.47 -9.32 -13.63
C LEU A 324 19.49 -9.16 -14.76
N ARG A 325 20.78 -9.44 -14.52
CA ARG A 325 21.85 -9.43 -15.51
C ARG A 325 22.08 -10.83 -16.09
N ASN A 326 22.64 -10.91 -17.30
CA ASN A 326 23.00 -12.20 -17.91
C ASN A 326 24.01 -12.99 -17.07
N SER A 327 24.90 -12.29 -16.37
CA SER A 327 25.88 -12.89 -15.47
C SER A 327 25.25 -13.60 -14.26
N GLY A 328 23.95 -13.42 -14.01
CA GLY A 328 23.21 -14.11 -12.94
C GLY A 328 23.71 -13.86 -11.53
N GLY A 329 24.49 -12.81 -11.29
CA GLY A 329 25.01 -12.49 -9.95
C GLY A 329 26.20 -13.34 -9.46
N TRP A 330 26.67 -14.30 -10.25
CA TRP A 330 27.74 -15.23 -9.88
C TRP A 330 29.13 -14.85 -10.45
N GLY A 331 29.41 -13.55 -10.56
CA GLY A 331 30.76 -13.11 -10.94
C GLY A 331 31.05 -13.12 -12.44
N GLY A 332 30.04 -13.27 -13.27
CA GLY A 332 30.17 -13.08 -14.73
C GLY A 332 30.34 -11.60 -15.10
N SER A 333 30.97 -11.34 -16.27
CA SER A 333 31.24 -9.99 -16.76
C SER A 333 30.15 -9.39 -17.67
N ASP A 334 29.04 -10.11 -17.91
CA ASP A 334 27.96 -9.64 -18.79
C ASP A 334 26.91 -8.84 -18.02
N ASP A 335 27.06 -7.51 -18.05
CA ASP A 335 26.15 -6.55 -17.40
C ASP A 335 24.87 -6.27 -18.19
N ASN A 336 24.65 -6.94 -19.32
CA ASN A 336 23.43 -6.73 -20.09
C ASN A 336 22.21 -7.32 -19.34
N PRO A 337 21.05 -6.67 -19.47
CA PRO A 337 19.82 -7.22 -18.90
C PRO A 337 19.49 -8.60 -19.44
N ARG A 338 19.19 -9.50 -18.54
CA ARG A 338 18.71 -10.86 -18.87
C ARG A 338 17.40 -10.78 -19.64
N ARG A 339 17.29 -11.54 -20.73
CA ARG A 339 16.07 -11.75 -21.48
C ARG A 339 15.54 -13.15 -21.18
N LEU A 340 14.31 -13.24 -20.66
CA LEU A 340 13.76 -14.52 -20.25
C LEU A 340 13.28 -15.37 -21.44
N ASN A 341 13.01 -14.74 -22.60
CA ASN A 341 12.53 -15.37 -23.82
C ASN A 341 11.28 -16.24 -23.61
N LEU A 342 10.39 -15.79 -22.73
CA LEU A 342 9.12 -16.45 -22.47
C LEU A 342 8.18 -16.28 -23.66
N THR A 343 7.47 -17.35 -24.01
CA THR A 343 6.37 -17.31 -24.97
C THR A 343 5.15 -16.60 -24.37
N ASP A 344 4.19 -16.20 -25.21
CA ASP A 344 2.92 -15.63 -24.73
C ASP A 344 2.15 -16.59 -23.80
N ASN A 345 2.25 -17.90 -24.06
CA ASN A 345 1.68 -18.91 -23.19
C ASN A 345 2.35 -18.95 -21.82
N ASP A 346 3.68 -18.85 -21.76
CA ASP A 346 4.43 -18.81 -20.50
C ASP A 346 4.07 -17.56 -19.69
N VAL A 347 3.96 -16.40 -20.35
CA VAL A 347 3.51 -15.14 -19.73
C VAL A 347 2.11 -15.30 -19.14
N ASN A 348 1.17 -15.90 -19.89
CA ASN A 348 -0.18 -16.15 -19.40
C ASN A 348 -0.19 -17.14 -18.21
N ASN A 349 0.59 -18.21 -18.27
CA ASN A 349 0.72 -19.17 -17.17
C ASN A 349 1.27 -18.52 -15.89
N LEU A 350 2.29 -17.67 -16.01
CA LEU A 350 2.80 -16.88 -14.88
C LEU A 350 1.73 -15.99 -14.28
N VAL A 351 0.94 -15.30 -15.09
CA VAL A 351 -0.19 -14.47 -14.63
C VAL A 351 -1.22 -15.32 -13.89
N GLU A 352 -1.57 -16.50 -14.42
CA GLU A 352 -2.49 -17.43 -13.75
C GLU A 352 -1.95 -17.92 -12.40
N PHE A 353 -0.65 -18.17 -12.29
CA PHE A 353 -0.02 -18.47 -11.00
C PHE A 353 -0.08 -17.28 -10.05
N LEU A 354 0.28 -16.07 -10.46
CA LEU A 354 0.24 -14.87 -9.62
C LEU A 354 -1.17 -14.61 -9.05
N LYS A 355 -2.23 -14.94 -9.78
CA LYS A 355 -3.62 -14.85 -9.28
C LYS A 355 -3.90 -15.83 -8.13
N THR A 356 -3.19 -16.95 -8.05
CA THR A 356 -3.35 -17.92 -6.94
C THR A 356 -2.88 -17.39 -5.59
N ILE A 357 -2.10 -16.31 -5.56
CA ILE A 357 -1.58 -15.68 -4.32
C ILE A 357 -2.64 -14.73 -3.70
N THR A 358 -3.86 -14.74 -4.19
CA THR A 358 -4.98 -13.94 -3.69
C THR A 358 -5.69 -14.63 -2.54
N ASP A 359 -5.77 -13.95 -1.40
CA ASP A 359 -6.55 -14.33 -0.23
C ASP A 359 -7.75 -13.37 -0.07
N LYS A 360 -8.94 -13.89 -0.31
CA LYS A 360 -10.16 -13.07 -0.29
C LYS A 360 -10.61 -12.70 1.13
N GLU A 361 -10.17 -13.43 2.17
CA GLU A 361 -10.62 -13.17 3.53
C GLU A 361 -10.26 -11.74 3.96
N VAL A 362 -9.02 -11.33 3.79
CA VAL A 362 -8.56 -10.00 4.21
C VAL A 362 -9.27 -8.87 3.45
N THR A 363 -9.67 -9.12 2.21
CA THR A 363 -10.32 -8.11 1.35
C THR A 363 -11.84 -8.03 1.51
N THR A 364 -12.46 -8.97 2.21
CA THR A 364 -13.93 -9.01 2.35
C THR A 364 -14.43 -9.11 3.79
N HIS A 365 -13.58 -9.51 4.73
CA HIS A 365 -14.03 -9.75 6.11
C HIS A 365 -14.36 -8.44 6.84
N ALA A 366 -15.49 -8.43 7.54
CA ALA A 366 -16.03 -7.26 8.25
C ALA A 366 -15.07 -6.65 9.30
N ARG A 367 -14.16 -7.43 9.89
CA ARG A 367 -13.17 -6.93 10.85
C ARG A 367 -12.20 -5.90 10.23
N PHE A 368 -12.08 -5.89 8.91
CA PHE A 368 -11.23 -4.96 8.16
C PHE A 368 -12.01 -3.90 7.38
N SER A 369 -13.36 -3.92 7.45
CA SER A 369 -14.22 -3.00 6.71
C SER A 369 -14.42 -1.68 7.45
N ASP A 370 -14.89 -0.67 6.71
CA ASP A 370 -15.19 0.66 7.21
C ASP A 370 -16.24 0.64 8.34
N PRO A 371 -15.91 1.08 9.56
CA PRO A 371 -16.86 1.14 10.66
C PRO A 371 -17.82 2.34 10.55
N PHE A 372 -17.58 3.29 9.63
CA PHE A 372 -18.43 4.46 9.39
C PHE A 372 -19.37 4.28 8.20
N ALA A 373 -19.21 3.20 7.42
CA ALA A 373 -20.13 2.91 6.33
C ALA A 373 -21.55 2.69 6.86
N ALA A 374 -22.52 3.30 6.22
CA ALA A 374 -23.93 3.04 6.51
C ALA A 374 -24.23 1.54 6.23
N LYS A 375 -24.91 0.87 7.19
CA LYS A 375 -25.37 -0.51 7.02
C LYS A 375 -26.61 -0.55 6.13
#